data_74dc21769388a7864d3e325d404f7b69
#
_entry.id   74dc21769388a7864d3e325d404f7b69
#
_cell.length_a   1.000
_cell.length_b   1.000
_cell.length_c   1.000
_cell.angle_alpha   90.00
_cell.angle_beta   90.00
_cell.angle_gamma   90.00
#
_symmetry.space_group_name_H-M   'P 1'
#
loop_
_entity.id
_entity.type
_entity.pdbx_description
1 polymer ?
#
loop_
_entity_poly.entity_id
_entity_poly.type
_entity_poly.pdbx_seq_one_letter_code
_entity_poly.pdbx_strand_id
1 'polypeptide(L)'
;MSIKVNDQIIPSWAIERQAHSLYEQVARGMEGKPEDVIRLAALDLAKERMIDQALMAQESKRRRYEIDVEDENQGMKSWMRENGGKKAIEKTKHPMIKNRDDLRREILEQLRYNRLLEEESSCELPTEKDALDYYEKRPDLFEGEEMVTASHLLKKALTEEDFESALNEIESIRKKLEQGEDFKECVKKHSDDSVNDGNLGTFGKGRMVPEFDKVVFALKPNELSLPVKTQFGWHLIFLHEKHDRQLTPFEELKEKIIEYLHERKKDKIFDAFLDDLKDKAVIEGVTGI
;
A
#
# COMPACT_ATOMS: atom_id res chain seq x y z
N MET A 1 25.52 -14.23 -12.66
CA MET A 1 25.36 -14.59 -14.10
C MET A 1 24.95 -13.33 -14.84
N SER A 2 25.75 -12.91 -15.83
CA SER A 2 25.45 -11.74 -16.68
C SER A 2 24.37 -12.11 -17.69
N ILE A 3 23.62 -11.12 -18.18
CA ILE A 3 22.58 -11.31 -19.19
C ILE A 3 22.94 -10.44 -20.40
N LYS A 4 22.80 -10.97 -21.60
CA LYS A 4 22.95 -10.23 -22.85
C LYS A 4 21.54 -10.00 -23.43
N VAL A 5 21.22 -8.74 -23.69
CA VAL A 5 19.96 -8.31 -24.33
C VAL A 5 20.32 -7.67 -25.66
N ASN A 6 20.10 -8.35 -26.76
CA ASN A 6 20.64 -8.00 -28.08
C ASN A 6 22.17 -7.79 -28.02
N ASP A 7 22.65 -6.56 -28.27
CA ASP A 7 24.08 -6.23 -28.21
C ASP A 7 24.56 -5.69 -26.84
N GLN A 8 23.66 -5.54 -25.88
CA GLN A 8 23.97 -4.97 -24.57
C GLN A 8 24.16 -6.06 -23.50
N ILE A 9 25.28 -5.98 -22.76
CA ILE A 9 25.55 -6.87 -21.63
C ILE A 9 25.13 -6.17 -20.33
N ILE A 10 24.32 -6.85 -19.55
CA ILE A 10 23.94 -6.49 -18.17
C ILE A 10 24.81 -7.34 -17.25
N PRO A 11 25.80 -6.75 -16.56
CA PRO A 11 26.71 -7.53 -15.72
C PRO A 11 26.04 -8.02 -14.43
N SER A 12 26.50 -9.17 -13.92
CA SER A 12 25.92 -9.79 -12.71
C SER A 12 25.88 -8.87 -11.50
N TRP A 13 26.93 -8.07 -11.28
CA TRP A 13 26.99 -7.13 -10.16
C TRP A 13 25.88 -6.07 -10.21
N ALA A 14 25.46 -5.66 -11.40
CA ALA A 14 24.35 -4.69 -11.55
C ALA A 14 23.01 -5.34 -11.20
N ILE A 15 22.81 -6.60 -11.61
CA ILE A 15 21.61 -7.37 -11.26
C ILE A 15 21.55 -7.59 -9.74
N GLU A 16 22.67 -8.00 -9.12
CA GLU A 16 22.76 -8.20 -7.67
C GLU A 16 22.49 -6.92 -6.87
N ARG A 17 23.02 -5.79 -7.35
CA ARG A 17 22.75 -4.48 -6.73
C ARG A 17 21.29 -4.11 -6.84
N GLN A 18 20.65 -4.36 -7.98
CA GLN A 18 19.23 -4.10 -8.18
C GLN A 18 18.38 -5.04 -7.29
N ALA A 19 18.74 -6.32 -7.20
CA ALA A 19 18.08 -7.27 -6.32
C ALA A 19 18.15 -6.86 -4.86
N HIS A 20 19.31 -6.36 -4.42
CA HIS A 20 19.46 -5.83 -3.07
C HIS A 20 18.53 -4.64 -2.79
N SER A 21 18.38 -3.73 -3.75
CA SER A 21 17.45 -2.59 -3.59
C SER A 21 15.97 -2.99 -3.57
N LEU A 22 15.63 -4.13 -4.18
CA LEU A 22 14.26 -4.66 -4.25
C LEU A 22 13.92 -5.61 -3.09
N TYR A 23 14.93 -6.06 -2.34
CA TYR A 23 14.76 -7.10 -1.31
C TYR A 23 13.67 -6.77 -0.30
N GLU A 24 13.69 -5.57 0.28
CA GLU A 24 12.71 -5.14 1.29
C GLU A 24 11.27 -5.09 0.72
N GLN A 25 11.12 -4.71 -0.54
CA GLN A 25 9.82 -4.69 -1.22
C GLN A 25 9.29 -6.12 -1.41
N VAL A 26 10.15 -7.03 -1.87
CA VAL A 26 9.80 -8.44 -2.08
C VAL A 26 9.52 -9.15 -0.76
N ALA A 27 10.33 -8.89 0.28
CA ALA A 27 10.16 -9.48 1.60
C ALA A 27 8.79 -9.15 2.22
N ARG A 28 8.32 -7.91 2.09
CA ARG A 28 6.98 -7.50 2.55
C ARG A 28 5.85 -8.25 1.86
N GLY A 29 6.00 -8.58 0.58
CA GLY A 29 5.02 -9.37 -0.17
C GLY A 29 5.11 -10.89 0.07
N MET A 30 6.19 -11.34 0.72
CA MET A 30 6.49 -12.77 0.95
C MET A 30 6.68 -13.09 2.43
N GLU A 31 5.92 -12.43 3.30
CA GLU A 31 5.99 -12.63 4.76
C GLU A 31 5.86 -14.11 5.13
N GLY A 32 6.76 -14.58 6.02
CA GLY A 32 6.81 -15.99 6.46
C GLY A 32 7.53 -16.96 5.50
N LYS A 33 8.07 -16.50 4.37
CA LYS A 33 8.90 -17.35 3.49
C LYS A 33 10.37 -17.34 3.92
N PRO A 34 11.12 -18.44 3.64
CA PRO A 34 12.56 -18.49 3.91
C PRO A 34 13.34 -17.39 3.18
N GLU A 35 14.40 -16.88 3.82
CA GLU A 35 15.22 -15.78 3.28
C GLU A 35 15.79 -16.08 1.89
N ASP A 36 16.24 -17.31 1.66
CA ASP A 36 16.78 -17.72 0.36
C ASP A 36 15.75 -17.65 -0.77
N VAL A 37 14.48 -17.96 -0.46
CA VAL A 37 13.36 -17.86 -1.41
C VAL A 37 13.07 -16.41 -1.75
N ILE A 38 13.06 -15.53 -0.74
CA ILE A 38 12.90 -14.08 -0.92
C ILE A 38 14.04 -13.50 -1.76
N ARG A 39 15.27 -13.92 -1.48
CA ARG A 39 16.47 -13.52 -2.21
C ARG A 39 16.42 -13.92 -3.69
N LEU A 40 16.00 -15.15 -3.96
CA LEU A 40 15.83 -15.64 -5.32
C LEU A 40 14.75 -14.85 -6.07
N ALA A 41 13.60 -14.61 -5.45
CA ALA A 41 12.52 -13.82 -6.03
C ALA A 41 12.97 -12.37 -6.32
N ALA A 42 13.73 -11.75 -5.41
CA ALA A 42 14.29 -10.42 -5.63
C ALA A 42 15.29 -10.40 -6.80
N LEU A 43 16.09 -11.47 -6.96
CA LEU A 43 17.03 -11.61 -8.06
C LEU A 43 16.31 -11.78 -9.41
N ASP A 44 15.25 -12.57 -9.46
CA ASP A 44 14.47 -12.78 -10.68
C ASP A 44 13.72 -11.51 -11.08
N LEU A 45 13.11 -10.80 -10.12
CA LEU A 45 12.50 -9.48 -10.37
C LEU A 45 13.53 -8.46 -10.85
N ALA A 46 14.74 -8.47 -10.30
CA ALA A 46 15.82 -7.58 -10.74
C ALA A 46 16.25 -7.86 -12.18
N LYS A 47 16.38 -9.14 -12.56
CA LYS A 47 16.70 -9.53 -13.94
C LYS A 47 15.62 -9.02 -14.91
N GLU A 48 14.36 -9.28 -14.60
CA GLU A 48 13.24 -8.86 -15.43
C GLU A 48 13.23 -7.34 -15.62
N ARG A 49 13.28 -6.56 -14.53
CA ARG A 49 13.32 -5.09 -14.61
C ARG A 49 14.51 -4.56 -15.41
N MET A 50 15.67 -5.18 -15.29
CA MET A 50 16.85 -4.73 -16.04
C MET A 50 16.78 -5.09 -17.53
N ILE A 51 16.16 -6.22 -17.88
CA ILE A 51 15.86 -6.57 -19.27
C ILE A 51 14.90 -5.54 -19.87
N ASP A 52 13.79 -5.27 -19.19
CA ASP A 52 12.78 -4.29 -19.61
C ASP A 52 13.41 -2.90 -19.82
N GLN A 53 14.21 -2.46 -18.86
CA GLN A 53 14.92 -1.19 -18.94
C GLN A 53 15.90 -1.13 -20.14
N ALA A 54 16.61 -2.22 -20.41
CA ALA A 54 17.52 -2.30 -21.54
C ALA A 54 16.77 -2.25 -22.89
N LEU A 55 15.67 -3.00 -23.01
CA LEU A 55 14.82 -3.01 -24.21
C LEU A 55 14.20 -1.65 -24.46
N MET A 56 13.66 -1.01 -23.45
CA MET A 56 13.10 0.33 -23.51
C MET A 56 14.13 1.37 -23.94
N ALA A 57 15.35 1.30 -23.38
CA ALA A 57 16.43 2.20 -23.75
C ALA A 57 16.88 1.99 -25.20
N GLN A 58 16.94 0.76 -25.68
CA GLN A 58 17.26 0.42 -27.07
C GLN A 58 16.19 0.92 -28.02
N GLU A 59 14.92 0.69 -27.71
CA GLU A 59 13.77 1.13 -28.51
C GLU A 59 13.68 2.66 -28.57
N SER A 60 13.85 3.34 -27.44
CA SER A 60 13.90 4.80 -27.37
C SER A 60 14.99 5.40 -28.27
N LYS A 61 16.17 4.76 -28.31
CA LYS A 61 17.27 5.15 -29.23
C LYS A 61 16.94 4.87 -30.70
N ARG A 62 16.27 3.74 -30.96
CA ARG A 62 15.86 3.34 -32.31
C ARG A 62 14.87 4.32 -32.92
N ARG A 63 13.90 4.81 -32.13
CA ARG A 63 12.87 5.75 -32.59
C ARG A 63 13.36 7.16 -32.84
N ARG A 64 14.51 7.56 -32.30
CA ARG A 64 15.17 8.85 -32.53
C ARG A 64 14.27 10.06 -32.33
N TYR A 65 13.50 10.06 -31.22
CA TYR A 65 12.62 11.20 -30.90
C TYR A 65 13.37 12.52 -30.92
N GLU A 66 12.84 13.50 -31.64
CA GLU A 66 13.27 14.88 -31.55
C GLU A 66 12.74 15.49 -30.23
N ILE A 67 13.63 16.07 -29.47
CA ILE A 67 13.30 16.73 -28.19
C ILE A 67 13.53 18.22 -28.36
N ASP A 68 12.54 19.01 -28.00
CA ASP A 68 12.63 20.46 -28.06
C ASP A 68 13.72 20.99 -27.12
N VAL A 69 14.42 22.04 -27.57
CA VAL A 69 15.48 22.69 -26.78
C VAL A 69 14.95 23.27 -25.48
N GLU A 70 13.67 23.65 -25.44
CA GLU A 70 13.04 24.16 -24.24
C GLU A 70 12.84 23.06 -23.20
N ASP A 71 12.35 21.88 -23.59
CA ASP A 71 12.19 20.70 -22.74
C ASP A 71 13.53 20.23 -22.20
N GLU A 72 14.56 20.19 -23.04
CA GLU A 72 15.94 19.88 -22.64
C GLU A 72 16.42 20.85 -21.55
N ASN A 73 16.28 22.16 -21.80
CA ASN A 73 16.70 23.18 -20.85
C ASN A 73 15.93 23.12 -19.53
N GLN A 74 14.64 22.81 -19.58
CA GLN A 74 13.79 22.65 -18.42
C GLN A 74 14.19 21.41 -17.60
N GLY A 75 14.44 20.29 -18.27
CA GLY A 75 14.95 19.06 -17.64
C GLY A 75 16.27 19.29 -16.92
N MET A 76 17.23 19.96 -17.58
CA MET A 76 18.49 20.34 -16.97
C MET A 76 18.34 21.26 -15.75
N LYS A 77 17.43 22.24 -15.82
CA LYS A 77 17.17 23.17 -14.70
C LYS A 77 16.54 22.41 -13.50
N SER A 78 15.57 21.53 -13.76
CA SER A 78 14.93 20.72 -12.71
C SER A 78 15.94 19.80 -12.06
N TRP A 79 16.73 19.08 -12.83
CA TRP A 79 17.76 18.20 -12.29
C TRP A 79 18.76 18.97 -11.41
N MET A 80 19.26 20.13 -11.88
CA MET A 80 20.17 20.94 -11.09
C MET A 80 19.53 21.43 -9.80
N ARG A 81 18.25 21.84 -9.82
CA ARG A 81 17.53 22.30 -8.62
C ARG A 81 17.42 21.18 -7.56
N GLU A 82 17.10 19.98 -7.99
CA GLU A 82 16.91 18.81 -7.12
C GLU A 82 18.22 18.28 -6.53
N ASN A 83 19.32 18.46 -7.27
CA ASN A 83 20.63 17.93 -6.89
C ASN A 83 21.60 18.98 -6.26
N GLY A 84 21.10 20.12 -5.81
CA GLY A 84 21.89 21.10 -5.05
C GLY A 84 22.25 22.39 -5.79
N GLY A 85 21.51 22.73 -6.84
CA GLY A 85 21.57 24.00 -7.54
C GLY A 85 22.79 24.15 -8.47
N LYS A 86 23.40 25.34 -8.51
CA LYS A 86 24.49 25.65 -9.47
C LYS A 86 25.72 24.73 -9.39
N LYS A 87 25.94 24.11 -8.23
CA LYS A 87 27.07 23.17 -8.01
C LYS A 87 26.62 21.69 -8.05
N ALA A 88 25.44 21.40 -8.59
CA ALA A 88 24.87 20.05 -8.61
C ALA A 88 25.81 19.05 -9.31
N ILE A 89 26.40 19.43 -10.45
CA ILE A 89 27.29 18.55 -11.23
C ILE A 89 28.56 18.22 -10.45
N GLU A 90 29.14 19.19 -9.72
CA GLU A 90 30.35 18.99 -8.90
C GLU A 90 30.08 18.12 -7.67
N LYS A 91 28.87 18.18 -7.15
CA LYS A 91 28.47 17.49 -5.90
C LYS A 91 27.85 16.11 -6.15
N THR A 92 27.39 15.86 -7.36
CA THR A 92 26.75 14.59 -7.67
C THR A 92 27.71 13.41 -7.58
N LYS A 93 27.21 12.30 -7.01
CA LYS A 93 27.90 11.01 -7.02
C LYS A 93 27.51 10.17 -8.23
N HIS A 94 26.77 10.74 -9.19
CA HIS A 94 26.30 10.00 -10.37
C HIS A 94 27.48 9.59 -11.25
N PRO A 95 27.68 8.30 -11.53
CA PRO A 95 28.90 7.81 -12.17
C PRO A 95 29.07 8.31 -13.62
N MET A 96 27.97 8.66 -14.29
CA MET A 96 27.96 9.05 -15.70
C MET A 96 27.92 10.57 -15.90
N ILE A 97 27.64 11.39 -14.88
CA ILE A 97 27.52 12.84 -15.00
C ILE A 97 28.74 13.51 -14.38
N LYS A 98 29.69 13.93 -15.21
CA LYS A 98 30.93 14.61 -14.81
C LYS A 98 30.96 16.07 -15.26
N ASN A 99 30.20 16.42 -16.26
CA ASN A 99 30.15 17.76 -16.84
C ASN A 99 28.73 18.04 -17.37
N ARG A 100 28.56 19.24 -17.95
CA ARG A 100 27.26 19.69 -18.45
C ARG A 100 26.79 18.89 -19.70
N ASP A 101 27.72 18.45 -20.52
CA ASP A 101 27.39 17.69 -21.74
C ASP A 101 26.94 16.25 -21.38
N ASP A 102 27.54 15.67 -20.33
CA ASP A 102 27.07 14.38 -19.79
C ASP A 102 25.66 14.52 -19.23
N LEU A 103 25.40 15.57 -18.44
CA LEU A 103 24.07 15.84 -17.92
C LEU A 103 23.06 16.04 -19.07
N ARG A 104 23.43 16.79 -20.09
CA ARG A 104 22.60 17.01 -21.27
C ARG A 104 22.23 15.70 -21.95
N ARG A 105 23.19 14.82 -22.14
CA ARG A 105 22.92 13.47 -22.73
C ARG A 105 21.97 12.67 -21.89
N GLU A 106 22.19 12.64 -20.58
CA GLU A 106 21.31 11.92 -19.65
C GLU A 106 19.87 12.44 -19.69
N ILE A 107 19.71 13.76 -19.67
CA ILE A 107 18.38 14.40 -19.78
C ILE A 107 17.72 14.06 -21.12
N LEU A 108 18.45 14.12 -22.23
CA LEU A 108 17.89 13.77 -23.55
C LEU A 108 17.49 12.28 -23.63
N GLU A 109 18.29 11.38 -23.05
CA GLU A 109 17.92 9.96 -22.97
C GLU A 109 16.67 9.75 -22.13
N GLN A 110 16.56 10.42 -20.98
CA GLN A 110 15.38 10.38 -20.11
C GLN A 110 14.13 10.96 -20.81
N LEU A 111 14.24 12.07 -21.49
CA LEU A 111 13.11 12.68 -22.22
C LEU A 111 12.62 11.78 -23.36
N ARG A 112 13.54 11.15 -24.10
CA ARG A 112 13.19 10.19 -25.16
C ARG A 112 12.52 8.94 -24.59
N TYR A 113 13.00 8.46 -23.45
CA TYR A 113 12.38 7.34 -22.73
C TYR A 113 10.96 7.69 -22.28
N ASN A 114 10.77 8.88 -21.69
CA ASN A 114 9.45 9.34 -21.26
C ASN A 114 8.50 9.49 -22.46
N ARG A 115 9.00 9.97 -23.59
CA ARG A 115 8.21 10.10 -24.82
C ARG A 115 7.75 8.75 -25.36
N LEU A 116 8.65 7.76 -25.35
CA LEU A 116 8.31 6.38 -25.72
C LEU A 116 7.25 5.81 -24.80
N LEU A 117 7.41 5.99 -23.49
CA LEU A 117 6.45 5.51 -22.49
C LEU A 117 5.06 6.14 -22.70
N GLU A 118 5.02 7.46 -22.91
CA GLU A 118 3.77 8.19 -23.14
C GLU A 118 3.07 7.74 -24.44
N GLU A 119 3.82 7.54 -25.52
CA GLU A 119 3.30 7.09 -26.81
C GLU A 119 2.73 5.66 -26.70
N GLU A 120 3.51 4.72 -26.14
CA GLU A 120 3.13 3.30 -26.08
C GLU A 120 2.11 2.97 -24.99
N SER A 121 1.94 3.81 -23.98
CA SER A 121 0.87 3.66 -22.99
C SER A 121 -0.37 4.50 -23.31
N SER A 122 -0.36 5.26 -24.40
CA SER A 122 -1.46 6.16 -24.77
C SER A 122 -2.74 5.37 -25.04
N CYS A 123 -3.83 5.77 -24.42
CA CYS A 123 -5.15 5.19 -24.67
C CYS A 123 -6.26 6.20 -24.36
N GLU A 124 -7.42 5.94 -24.92
CA GLU A 124 -8.62 6.72 -24.60
C GLU A 124 -9.03 6.54 -23.13
N LEU A 125 -9.49 7.63 -22.55
CA LEU A 125 -10.06 7.61 -21.19
C LEU A 125 -11.25 6.64 -21.15
N PRO A 126 -11.38 5.86 -20.07
CA PRO A 126 -12.57 5.08 -19.81
C PRO A 126 -13.81 5.99 -19.74
N THR A 127 -14.92 5.48 -20.21
CA THR A 127 -16.20 6.20 -20.17
C THR A 127 -16.81 6.13 -18.77
N GLU A 128 -17.78 7.00 -18.50
CA GLU A 128 -18.60 6.91 -17.29
C GLU A 128 -19.29 5.56 -17.15
N LYS A 129 -19.71 4.97 -18.29
CA LYS A 129 -20.29 3.63 -18.32
C LYS A 129 -19.31 2.55 -17.87
N ASP A 130 -18.04 2.63 -18.28
CA ASP A 130 -17.01 1.69 -17.83
C ASP A 130 -16.76 1.80 -16.32
N ALA A 131 -16.80 3.02 -15.79
CA ALA A 131 -16.66 3.28 -14.37
C ALA A 131 -17.86 2.76 -13.57
N LEU A 132 -19.10 2.96 -14.08
CA LEU A 132 -20.31 2.44 -13.46
C LEU A 132 -20.32 0.91 -13.46
N ASP A 133 -19.99 0.29 -14.59
CA ASP A 133 -19.87 -1.16 -14.72
C ASP A 133 -18.85 -1.75 -13.72
N TYR A 134 -17.74 -1.05 -13.49
CA TYR A 134 -16.72 -1.46 -12.52
C TYR A 134 -17.25 -1.34 -11.08
N TYR A 135 -17.91 -0.23 -10.77
CA TYR A 135 -18.51 0.02 -9.47
C TYR A 135 -19.58 -1.03 -9.12
N GLU A 136 -20.49 -1.33 -10.05
CA GLU A 136 -21.57 -2.31 -9.85
C GLU A 136 -21.06 -3.76 -9.70
N LYS A 137 -19.96 -4.09 -10.39
CA LYS A 137 -19.36 -5.45 -10.31
C LYS A 137 -18.48 -5.66 -9.06
N ARG A 138 -18.10 -4.60 -8.40
CA ARG A 138 -17.16 -4.66 -7.29
C ARG A 138 -17.60 -3.80 -6.09
N PRO A 139 -18.83 -3.97 -5.58
CA PRO A 139 -19.33 -3.20 -4.43
C PRO A 139 -18.45 -3.37 -3.20
N ASP A 140 -17.81 -4.54 -3.06
CA ASP A 140 -16.85 -4.86 -2.00
C ASP A 140 -15.71 -3.86 -1.84
N LEU A 141 -15.34 -3.15 -2.93
CA LEU A 141 -14.26 -2.14 -2.92
C LEU A 141 -14.74 -0.75 -2.48
N PHE A 142 -16.04 -0.53 -2.47
CA PHE A 142 -16.66 0.78 -2.27
C PHE A 142 -17.54 0.83 -1.02
N GLU A 143 -17.72 -0.31 -0.36
CA GLU A 143 -18.35 -0.37 0.95
C GLU A 143 -17.43 0.21 2.02
N GLY A 144 -17.97 1.10 2.84
CA GLY A 144 -17.31 1.58 4.03
C GLY A 144 -17.09 0.46 5.07
N GLU A 145 -16.39 0.78 6.12
CA GLU A 145 -16.21 -0.16 7.23
C GLU A 145 -17.48 -0.25 8.08
N GLU A 146 -17.76 -1.46 8.59
CA GLU A 146 -18.75 -1.66 9.63
C GLU A 146 -18.28 -0.90 10.89
N MET A 147 -19.14 -0.04 11.44
CA MET A 147 -18.84 0.73 12.64
C MET A 147 -19.84 0.41 13.76
N VAL A 148 -19.39 0.55 15.00
CA VAL A 148 -20.20 0.33 16.18
C VAL A 148 -20.06 1.50 17.15
N THR A 149 -21.15 1.83 17.83
CA THR A 149 -21.14 2.77 18.95
C THR A 149 -21.33 1.98 20.23
N ALA A 150 -20.33 2.00 21.11
CA ALA A 150 -20.35 1.17 22.31
C ALA A 150 -19.83 1.89 23.55
N SER A 151 -20.20 1.36 24.70
CA SER A 151 -19.61 1.69 26.00
C SER A 151 -19.00 0.47 26.65
N HIS A 152 -18.04 0.66 27.53
CA HIS A 152 -17.48 -0.41 28.34
C HIS A 152 -17.40 -0.10 29.83
N LEU A 153 -17.31 -1.15 30.62
CA LEU A 153 -16.93 -1.14 32.04
C LEU A 153 -15.71 -2.05 32.16
N LEU A 154 -14.65 -1.55 32.77
CA LEU A 154 -13.38 -2.27 32.94
C LEU A 154 -13.10 -2.53 34.41
N LYS A 155 -12.72 -3.77 34.73
CA LYS A 155 -12.03 -4.14 35.96
C LYS A 155 -10.61 -4.53 35.62
N LYS A 156 -9.66 -3.67 36.00
CA LYS A 156 -8.23 -3.86 35.70
C LYS A 156 -7.67 -5.08 36.42
N ALA A 157 -6.81 -5.82 35.75
CA ALA A 157 -6.10 -6.95 36.32
C ALA A 157 -4.71 -7.04 35.72
N LEU A 158 -3.69 -7.26 36.54
CA LEU A 158 -2.29 -7.36 36.14
C LEU A 158 -1.69 -8.73 36.48
N THR A 159 -2.14 -9.36 37.54
CA THR A 159 -1.71 -10.69 38.00
C THR A 159 -2.83 -11.71 37.84
N GLU A 160 -2.53 -12.99 37.86
CA GLU A 160 -3.52 -14.07 37.82
C GLU A 160 -4.55 -13.93 38.96
N GLU A 161 -4.11 -13.58 40.16
CA GLU A 161 -4.99 -13.36 41.33
C GLU A 161 -5.93 -12.16 41.08
N ASP A 162 -5.41 -11.08 40.47
CA ASP A 162 -6.25 -9.93 40.10
C ASP A 162 -7.32 -10.34 39.09
N PHE A 163 -6.97 -11.19 38.09
CA PHE A 163 -7.92 -11.66 37.11
C PHE A 163 -9.06 -12.49 37.69
N GLU A 164 -8.80 -13.32 38.72
CA GLU A 164 -9.85 -14.06 39.44
C GLU A 164 -10.76 -13.13 40.25
N SER A 165 -10.20 -12.19 40.98
CA SER A 165 -10.96 -11.20 41.74
C SER A 165 -11.80 -10.32 40.81
N ALA A 166 -11.21 -9.78 39.76
CA ALA A 166 -11.87 -8.93 38.76
C ALA A 166 -13.01 -9.68 38.03
N LEU A 167 -12.86 -10.99 37.77
CA LEU A 167 -13.92 -11.79 37.17
C LEU A 167 -15.14 -11.87 38.09
N ASN A 168 -14.95 -12.16 39.38
CA ASN A 168 -16.04 -12.23 40.35
C ASN A 168 -16.77 -10.89 40.48
N GLU A 169 -16.01 -9.79 40.50
CA GLU A 169 -16.58 -8.45 40.57
C GLU A 169 -17.39 -8.12 39.29
N ILE A 170 -16.87 -8.39 38.13
CA ILE A 170 -17.53 -8.05 36.87
C ILE A 170 -18.78 -8.90 36.64
N GLU A 171 -18.77 -10.15 37.03
CA GLU A 171 -19.98 -11.00 37.03
C GLU A 171 -21.06 -10.49 37.98
N SER A 172 -20.66 -9.99 39.15
CA SER A 172 -21.60 -9.37 40.10
C SER A 172 -22.24 -8.10 39.49
N ILE A 173 -21.42 -7.28 38.84
CA ILE A 173 -21.89 -6.05 38.16
C ILE A 173 -22.83 -6.42 37.01
N ARG A 174 -22.47 -7.43 36.21
CA ARG A 174 -23.33 -7.91 35.13
C ARG A 174 -24.71 -8.32 35.59
N LYS A 175 -24.81 -9.05 36.74
CA LYS A 175 -26.10 -9.41 37.32
C LYS A 175 -26.95 -8.20 37.72
N LYS A 176 -26.34 -7.12 38.19
CA LYS A 176 -27.05 -5.87 38.52
C LYS A 176 -27.59 -5.20 37.27
N LEU A 177 -26.77 -5.16 36.19
CA LEU A 177 -27.17 -4.63 34.89
C LEU A 177 -28.33 -5.43 34.29
N GLU A 178 -28.32 -6.77 34.41
CA GLU A 178 -29.43 -7.64 33.98
C GLU A 178 -30.71 -7.42 34.79
N GLN A 179 -30.60 -6.93 36.03
CA GLN A 179 -31.73 -6.56 36.89
C GLN A 179 -32.26 -5.15 36.60
N GLY A 180 -31.64 -4.42 35.61
CA GLY A 180 -32.11 -3.12 35.17
C GLY A 180 -31.36 -1.93 35.77
N GLU A 181 -30.22 -2.13 36.45
CA GLU A 181 -29.37 -1.01 36.86
C GLU A 181 -28.81 -0.31 35.63
N ASP A 182 -28.72 1.02 35.66
CA ASP A 182 -28.22 1.82 34.54
C ASP A 182 -26.74 1.58 34.31
N PHE A 183 -26.35 1.32 33.04
CA PHE A 183 -24.98 1.00 32.67
C PHE A 183 -24.00 2.11 33.00
N LYS A 184 -24.38 3.36 32.73
CA LYS A 184 -23.56 4.55 32.98
C LYS A 184 -23.31 4.77 34.48
N GLU A 185 -24.33 4.55 35.30
CA GLU A 185 -24.19 4.62 36.75
C GLU A 185 -23.31 3.48 37.29
N CYS A 186 -23.41 2.27 36.72
CA CYS A 186 -22.51 1.17 37.06
C CYS A 186 -21.05 1.49 36.68
N VAL A 187 -20.82 2.10 35.52
CA VAL A 187 -19.47 2.54 35.09
C VAL A 187 -18.89 3.52 36.09
N LYS A 188 -19.63 4.56 36.48
CA LYS A 188 -19.18 5.58 37.44
C LYS A 188 -18.81 5.00 38.81
N LYS A 189 -19.57 3.99 39.25
CA LYS A 189 -19.40 3.40 40.61
C LYS A 189 -18.34 2.32 40.64
N HIS A 190 -18.15 1.57 39.57
CA HIS A 190 -17.43 0.31 39.57
C HIS A 190 -16.30 0.20 38.53
N SER A 191 -16.29 1.02 37.48
CA SER A 191 -15.26 0.91 36.45
C SER A 191 -13.93 1.48 36.92
N ASP A 192 -12.84 0.80 36.59
CA ASP A 192 -11.47 1.31 36.76
C ASP A 192 -11.02 2.19 35.57
N ASP A 193 -11.89 2.29 34.55
CA ASP A 193 -11.82 3.26 33.47
C ASP A 193 -13.21 3.90 33.29
N SER A 194 -13.35 5.07 33.88
CA SER A 194 -14.61 5.83 33.87
C SER A 194 -14.54 7.07 32.94
N VAL A 195 -13.54 7.14 32.07
CA VAL A 195 -13.41 8.23 31.11
C VAL A 195 -14.66 8.28 30.22
N ASN A 196 -15.24 9.48 30.05
CA ASN A 196 -16.48 9.69 29.30
C ASN A 196 -17.65 8.76 29.74
N ASP A 197 -17.73 8.43 31.03
CA ASP A 197 -18.71 7.49 31.54
C ASP A 197 -18.66 6.10 30.84
N GLY A 198 -17.46 5.69 30.43
CA GLY A 198 -17.22 4.44 29.71
C GLY A 198 -17.60 4.47 28.23
N ASN A 199 -18.02 5.62 27.68
CA ASN A 199 -18.41 5.75 26.28
C ASN A 199 -17.16 5.78 25.38
N LEU A 200 -17.06 4.81 24.47
CA LEU A 200 -15.98 4.68 23.51
C LEU A 200 -16.24 5.43 22.18
N GLY A 201 -17.46 5.96 22.01
CA GLY A 201 -17.89 6.57 20.76
C GLY A 201 -18.12 5.55 19.65
N THR A 202 -18.05 6.04 18.41
CA THR A 202 -18.21 5.21 17.21
C THR A 202 -16.85 4.84 16.65
N PHE A 203 -16.61 3.54 16.38
CA PHE A 203 -15.33 3.04 15.87
C PHE A 203 -15.52 1.82 14.95
N GLY A 204 -14.53 1.63 14.03
CA GLY A 204 -14.42 0.48 13.15
C GLY A 204 -13.56 -0.65 13.71
N LYS A 205 -13.50 -1.78 13.01
CA LYS A 205 -12.65 -2.94 13.37
C LYS A 205 -11.17 -2.57 13.42
N GLY A 206 -10.42 -3.19 14.34
CA GLY A 206 -8.97 -2.95 14.50
C GLY A 206 -8.62 -1.73 15.33
N ARG A 207 -9.60 -1.02 15.88
CA ARG A 207 -9.37 0.14 16.76
C ARG A 207 -9.21 -0.27 18.22
N MET A 208 -9.76 -1.41 18.60
CA MET A 208 -9.63 -1.99 19.94
C MET A 208 -8.78 -3.26 19.88
N VAL A 209 -8.45 -3.84 21.05
CA VAL A 209 -7.73 -5.12 21.11
C VAL A 209 -8.57 -6.24 20.50
N PRO A 210 -7.94 -7.27 19.88
CA PRO A 210 -8.66 -8.28 19.10
C PRO A 210 -9.79 -9.00 19.86
N GLU A 211 -9.60 -9.27 21.15
CA GLU A 211 -10.58 -9.93 21.99
C GLU A 211 -11.83 -9.08 22.19
N PHE A 212 -11.64 -7.77 22.36
CA PHE A 212 -12.72 -6.79 22.49
C PHE A 212 -13.47 -6.63 21.16
N ASP A 213 -12.73 -6.40 20.08
CA ASP A 213 -13.29 -6.24 18.73
C ASP A 213 -14.14 -7.44 18.34
N LYS A 214 -13.64 -8.66 18.53
CA LYS A 214 -14.37 -9.89 18.21
C LYS A 214 -15.74 -9.94 18.89
N VAL A 215 -15.84 -9.47 20.13
CA VAL A 215 -17.09 -9.51 20.88
C VAL A 215 -18.00 -8.37 20.48
N VAL A 216 -17.52 -7.12 20.44
CA VAL A 216 -18.37 -5.95 20.20
C VAL A 216 -19.05 -6.00 18.82
N PHE A 217 -18.33 -6.48 17.77
CA PHE A 217 -18.91 -6.64 16.44
C PHE A 217 -19.86 -7.84 16.29
N ALA A 218 -19.85 -8.79 17.25
CA ALA A 218 -20.80 -9.91 17.28
C ALA A 218 -22.10 -9.58 18.05
N LEU A 219 -22.09 -8.56 18.92
CA LEU A 219 -23.28 -8.14 19.68
C LEU A 219 -24.37 -7.57 18.77
N LYS A 220 -25.60 -7.60 19.25
CA LYS A 220 -26.74 -6.90 18.67
C LYS A 220 -26.89 -5.52 19.32
N PRO A 221 -27.52 -4.54 18.65
CA PRO A 221 -27.85 -3.27 19.26
C PRO A 221 -28.61 -3.43 20.57
N ASN A 222 -28.21 -2.66 21.57
CA ASN A 222 -28.72 -2.72 22.97
C ASN A 222 -28.41 -4.04 23.69
N GLU A 223 -27.37 -4.75 23.29
CA GLU A 223 -26.94 -5.98 23.96
C GLU A 223 -25.74 -5.74 24.87
N LEU A 224 -25.76 -6.40 26.04
CA LEU A 224 -24.65 -6.44 26.99
C LEU A 224 -23.85 -7.73 26.77
N SER A 225 -22.54 -7.63 26.69
CA SER A 225 -21.67 -8.78 26.50
C SER A 225 -21.60 -9.68 27.74
N LEU A 226 -21.11 -10.89 27.55
CA LEU A 226 -20.47 -11.65 28.64
C LEU A 226 -19.14 -10.95 29.03
N PRO A 227 -18.57 -11.29 30.22
CA PRO A 227 -17.23 -10.78 30.55
C PRO A 227 -16.19 -11.13 29.49
N VAL A 228 -15.45 -10.12 29.04
CA VAL A 228 -14.43 -10.23 27.97
C VAL A 228 -13.06 -10.03 28.59
N LYS A 229 -12.22 -11.05 28.54
CA LYS A 229 -10.83 -10.98 29.01
C LYS A 229 -9.94 -10.32 27.95
N THR A 230 -9.16 -9.32 28.37
CA THR A 230 -8.10 -8.68 27.56
C THR A 230 -6.82 -8.56 28.38
N GLN A 231 -5.75 -8.07 27.79
CA GLN A 231 -4.51 -7.76 28.51
C GLN A 231 -4.65 -6.69 29.60
N PHE A 232 -5.75 -5.93 29.61
CA PHE A 232 -6.01 -4.85 30.57
C PHE A 232 -6.85 -5.31 31.76
N GLY A 233 -7.50 -6.46 31.67
CA GLY A 233 -8.43 -6.98 32.65
C GLY A 233 -9.72 -7.54 32.03
N TRP A 234 -10.83 -7.45 32.77
CA TRP A 234 -12.13 -7.90 32.32
C TRP A 234 -13.04 -6.73 31.96
N HIS A 235 -13.73 -6.86 30.85
CA HIS A 235 -14.64 -5.86 30.33
C HIS A 235 -16.07 -6.39 30.26
N LEU A 236 -17.05 -5.49 30.53
CA LEU A 236 -18.41 -5.62 30.06
C LEU A 236 -18.60 -4.59 28.94
N ILE A 237 -19.14 -5.00 27.81
CA ILE A 237 -19.33 -4.16 26.63
C ILE A 237 -20.84 -4.01 26.42
N PHE A 238 -21.31 -2.78 26.28
CA PHE A 238 -22.68 -2.48 25.89
C PHE A 238 -22.69 -1.85 24.52
N LEU A 239 -23.29 -2.54 23.56
CA LEU A 239 -23.43 -2.05 22.19
C LEU A 239 -24.68 -1.17 22.10
N HIS A 240 -24.49 0.10 21.76
CA HIS A 240 -25.61 1.04 21.55
C HIS A 240 -26.18 0.88 20.14
N GLU A 241 -25.31 1.05 19.14
CA GLU A 241 -25.71 1.07 17.73
C GLU A 241 -24.71 0.31 16.87
N LYS A 242 -25.21 -0.28 15.81
CA LYS A 242 -24.43 -0.91 14.75
C LYS A 242 -24.70 -0.16 13.47
N HIS A 243 -23.64 0.34 12.87
CA HIS A 243 -23.72 1.08 11.62
C HIS A 243 -23.28 0.15 10.50
N ASP A 244 -24.22 -0.24 9.67
CA ASP A 244 -23.94 -1.11 8.53
C ASP A 244 -22.96 -0.40 7.56
N ARG A 245 -22.24 -1.21 6.83
CA ARG A 245 -21.37 -0.75 5.75
C ARG A 245 -22.22 0.03 4.77
N GLN A 246 -21.92 1.30 4.59
CA GLN A 246 -22.58 2.12 3.59
C GLN A 246 -21.74 2.11 2.32
N LEU A 247 -22.36 1.81 1.21
CA LEU A 247 -21.76 1.92 -0.09
C LEU A 247 -21.55 3.42 -0.41
N THR A 248 -20.32 3.82 -0.67
CA THR A 248 -20.03 5.20 -1.07
C THR A 248 -20.71 5.48 -2.41
N PRO A 249 -21.51 6.54 -2.55
CA PRO A 249 -22.22 6.83 -3.78
C PRO A 249 -21.31 6.93 -5.00
N PHE A 250 -21.74 6.38 -6.14
CA PHE A 250 -20.97 6.38 -7.39
C PHE A 250 -20.50 7.79 -7.79
N GLU A 251 -21.36 8.80 -7.64
CA GLU A 251 -21.04 10.17 -8.02
C GLU A 251 -19.82 10.76 -7.27
N GLU A 252 -19.55 10.28 -6.05
CA GLU A 252 -18.38 10.71 -5.26
C GLU A 252 -17.09 10.00 -5.69
N LEU A 253 -17.23 8.85 -6.34
CA LEU A 253 -16.12 7.98 -6.74
C LEU A 253 -15.83 7.97 -8.23
N LYS A 254 -16.76 8.41 -9.04
CA LYS A 254 -16.75 8.34 -10.50
C LYS A 254 -15.41 8.75 -11.12
N GLU A 255 -14.92 9.95 -10.78
CA GLU A 255 -13.66 10.46 -11.34
C GLU A 255 -12.46 9.61 -10.93
N LYS A 256 -12.42 9.19 -9.68
CA LYS A 256 -11.35 8.31 -9.16
C LYS A 256 -11.36 6.94 -9.82
N ILE A 257 -12.55 6.40 -10.09
CA ILE A 257 -12.70 5.12 -10.78
C ILE A 257 -12.24 5.25 -12.23
N ILE A 258 -12.61 6.33 -12.94
CA ILE A 258 -12.15 6.60 -14.30
C ILE A 258 -10.62 6.69 -14.35
N GLU A 259 -10.02 7.45 -13.45
CA GLU A 259 -8.56 7.60 -13.35
C GLU A 259 -7.89 6.25 -13.07
N TYR A 260 -8.39 5.49 -12.11
CA TYR A 260 -7.89 4.15 -11.77
C TYR A 260 -7.97 3.19 -12.97
N LEU A 261 -9.11 3.15 -13.66
CA LEU A 261 -9.29 2.30 -14.85
C LEU A 261 -8.38 2.73 -16.00
N HIS A 262 -8.14 4.04 -16.15
CA HIS A 262 -7.25 4.58 -17.16
C HIS A 262 -5.80 4.15 -16.90
N GLU A 263 -5.31 4.30 -15.68
CA GLU A 263 -3.95 3.85 -15.34
C GLU A 263 -3.81 2.33 -15.54
N ARG A 264 -4.77 1.54 -15.10
CA ARG A 264 -4.78 0.09 -15.36
C ARG A 264 -4.80 -0.28 -16.85
N LYS A 265 -5.45 0.53 -17.68
CA LYS A 265 -5.49 0.32 -19.13
C LYS A 265 -4.14 0.64 -19.74
N LYS A 266 -3.51 1.74 -19.30
CA LYS A 266 -2.14 2.11 -19.71
C LYS A 266 -1.13 1.01 -19.34
N ASP A 267 -1.17 0.53 -18.10
CA ASP A 267 -0.29 -0.55 -17.63
C ASP A 267 -0.39 -1.78 -18.55
N LYS A 268 -1.61 -2.24 -18.82
CA LYS A 268 -1.82 -3.40 -19.71
C LYS A 268 -1.30 -3.20 -21.13
N ILE A 269 -1.48 -2.01 -21.69
CA ILE A 269 -0.97 -1.69 -23.03
C ILE A 269 0.54 -1.67 -23.02
N PHE A 270 1.13 -1.09 -21.98
CA PHE A 270 2.56 -1.02 -21.82
C PHE A 270 3.20 -2.40 -21.57
N ASP A 271 2.57 -3.25 -20.75
CA ASP A 271 3.01 -4.64 -20.54
C ASP A 271 3.00 -5.41 -21.87
N ALA A 272 1.94 -5.29 -22.65
CA ALA A 272 1.87 -5.93 -23.98
C ALA A 272 2.94 -5.41 -24.95
N PHE A 273 3.28 -4.13 -24.88
CA PHE A 273 4.38 -3.56 -25.66
C PHE A 273 5.75 -4.12 -25.20
N LEU A 274 5.98 -4.24 -23.90
CA LEU A 274 7.20 -4.85 -23.36
C LEU A 274 7.32 -6.32 -23.76
N ASP A 275 6.23 -7.07 -23.72
CA ASP A 275 6.21 -8.47 -24.15
C ASP A 275 6.56 -8.58 -25.65
N ASP A 276 6.02 -7.70 -26.50
CA ASP A 276 6.39 -7.65 -27.94
C ASP A 276 7.87 -7.33 -28.15
N LEU A 277 8.45 -6.44 -27.33
CA LEU A 277 9.89 -6.16 -27.38
C LEU A 277 10.73 -7.37 -26.92
N LYS A 278 10.30 -8.10 -25.87
CA LYS A 278 10.94 -9.33 -25.40
C LYS A 278 10.92 -10.42 -26.45
N ASP A 279 9.79 -10.62 -27.11
CA ASP A 279 9.61 -11.63 -28.15
C ASP A 279 10.52 -11.40 -29.38
N LYS A 280 10.83 -10.15 -29.67
CA LYS A 280 11.72 -9.74 -30.78
C LYS A 280 13.20 -9.73 -30.40
N ALA A 281 13.52 -9.73 -29.13
CA ALA A 281 14.88 -9.59 -28.63
C ALA A 281 15.62 -10.93 -28.52
N VAL A 282 16.93 -10.88 -28.68
CA VAL A 282 17.80 -11.99 -28.33
C VAL A 282 18.27 -11.80 -26.90
N ILE A 283 17.76 -12.66 -25.99
CA ILE A 283 18.08 -12.61 -24.56
C ILE A 283 18.82 -13.89 -24.18
N GLU A 284 20.09 -13.77 -23.78
CA GLU A 284 20.97 -14.88 -23.49
C GLU A 284 21.59 -14.72 -22.10
N GLY A 285 21.63 -15.82 -21.32
CA GLY A 285 22.44 -15.88 -20.12
C GLY A 285 23.93 -16.08 -20.49
N VAL A 286 24.79 -15.17 -20.07
CA VAL A 286 26.24 -15.27 -20.30
C VAL A 286 26.92 -15.75 -19.04
N THR A 287 27.52 -16.95 -19.08
CA THR A 287 28.38 -17.48 -18.02
C THR A 287 29.81 -16.98 -18.19
N GLY A 288 30.30 -16.22 -17.21
CA GLY A 288 31.71 -15.85 -17.08
C GLY A 288 32.13 -14.56 -17.82
N ILE A 289 31.80 -13.43 -17.23
CA ILE A 289 32.60 -12.19 -17.33
C ILE A 289 32.83 -11.67 -15.91
#